data_2f9a927e6a130fdf07255622b963e0b7
#
_entry.id   2f9a927e6a130fdf07255622b963e0b7
#
_cell.length_a   1.000
_cell.length_b   1.000
_cell.length_c   1.000
_cell.angle_alpha   90.00
_cell.angle_beta   90.00
_cell.angle_gamma   90.00
#
_symmetry.space_group_name_H-M   'P 1'
#
loop_
_entity.id
_entity.type
_entity.pdbx_description
1 polymer ?
#
loop_
_entity_poly.entity_id
_entity_poly.type
_entity_poly.pdbx_seq_one_letter_code
_entity_poly.pdbx_strand_id
1 'polypeptide(L)'
;MSAGRAGWNVVTTASPAVGANFGITDDLDRDSRYRRAHEVVATVERLWTEAGTSPQGRPAIVQAGGSAEGRRLAGERADAVFTAEMTLDAALEHYRVVKEHAVRAGRRPSDVSILPGFALVIAATEREAIDAFDAWEARGPVGYTQDRLSGILGVDVGTLDLDAPLPAEIGEVPADPVNFPASLSFRATTVRFARERGLTVRELLRAYGGYGHPIIVGTPERVADTLSEWFLAGAADGFNLMPDVLPDGLTTLVDEVLPLLRARGLFRHEYEAPTLRGRLRG
;
A
#
# COMPACT_ATOMS: atom_id res chain seq x y z
N MET A 1 -23.05 7.81 -14.55
CA MET A 1 -21.93 7.92 -15.51
C MET A 1 -20.91 6.79 -15.42
N SER A 2 -20.55 6.25 -14.24
CA SER A 2 -19.56 5.14 -14.11
C SER A 2 -20.12 3.74 -14.36
N ALA A 3 -21.45 3.59 -14.46
CA ALA A 3 -22.13 2.29 -14.57
C ALA A 3 -21.71 1.27 -13.48
N GLY A 4 -21.58 1.72 -12.25
CA GLY A 4 -21.21 0.85 -11.13
C GLY A 4 -19.69 0.62 -10.92
N ARG A 5 -18.85 1.38 -11.63
CA ARG A 5 -17.39 1.23 -11.55
C ARG A 5 -16.67 2.30 -10.69
N ALA A 6 -17.42 3.21 -10.07
CA ALA A 6 -16.82 4.24 -9.23
C ALA A 6 -16.30 3.66 -7.90
N GLY A 7 -15.15 4.17 -7.48
CA GLY A 7 -14.60 3.98 -6.14
C GLY A 7 -14.19 5.32 -5.53
N TRP A 8 -14.13 5.37 -4.21
CA TRP A 8 -13.67 6.51 -3.43
C TRP A 8 -12.57 6.07 -2.46
N ASN A 9 -11.37 6.59 -2.65
CA ASN A 9 -10.29 6.42 -1.70
C ASN A 9 -10.42 7.46 -0.58
N VAL A 10 -10.69 6.99 0.63
CA VAL A 10 -10.83 7.84 1.82
C VAL A 10 -9.45 8.13 2.39
N VAL A 11 -9.03 9.39 2.28
CA VAL A 11 -7.72 9.85 2.77
C VAL A 11 -7.91 10.87 3.89
N THR A 12 -7.21 10.65 5.00
CA THR A 12 -7.12 11.58 6.11
C THR A 12 -5.86 12.43 5.94
N THR A 13 -5.99 13.57 5.27
CA THR A 13 -4.86 14.45 4.98
C THR A 13 -4.18 14.94 6.26
N ALA A 14 -2.86 14.79 6.33
CA ALA A 14 -2.02 15.27 7.43
C ALA A 14 -1.30 16.60 7.10
N SER A 15 -1.34 17.05 5.86
CA SER A 15 -0.66 18.27 5.43
C SER A 15 -1.48 19.52 5.78
N PRO A 16 -0.96 20.44 6.61
CA PRO A 16 -1.64 21.72 6.90
C PRO A 16 -1.93 22.54 5.64
N ALA A 17 -1.01 22.55 4.67
CA ALA A 17 -1.19 23.27 3.41
C ALA A 17 -2.38 22.74 2.59
N VAL A 18 -2.62 21.43 2.59
CA VAL A 18 -3.80 20.85 1.94
C VAL A 18 -5.06 21.14 2.75
N GLY A 19 -5.00 21.10 4.08
CA GLY A 19 -6.11 21.45 4.97
C GLY A 19 -6.58 22.89 4.74
N ALA A 20 -5.65 23.83 4.58
CA ALA A 20 -5.93 25.24 4.33
C ALA A 20 -6.80 25.47 3.07
N ASN A 21 -6.65 24.64 2.04
CA ASN A 21 -7.51 24.71 0.84
C ASN A 21 -9.01 24.43 1.13
N PHE A 22 -9.30 23.83 2.27
CA PHE A 22 -10.65 23.52 2.73
C PHE A 22 -11.06 24.33 3.97
N GLY A 23 -10.34 25.42 4.27
CA GLY A 23 -10.61 26.29 5.42
C GLY A 23 -10.28 25.66 6.78
N ILE A 24 -9.49 24.60 6.81
CA ILE A 24 -8.99 23.99 8.03
C ILE A 24 -7.73 24.76 8.43
N THR A 25 -7.85 25.58 9.48
CA THR A 25 -6.74 26.41 9.99
C THR A 25 -6.04 25.80 11.19
N ASP A 26 -6.72 24.86 11.86
CA ASP A 26 -6.20 24.19 13.04
C ASP A 26 -5.53 22.87 12.66
N ASP A 27 -4.40 22.59 13.32
CA ASP A 27 -3.70 21.32 13.16
C ASP A 27 -4.52 20.22 13.88
N LEU A 28 -5.31 19.49 13.12
CA LEU A 28 -6.08 18.39 13.69
C LEU A 28 -5.15 17.21 14.03
N ASP A 29 -5.16 16.80 15.27
CA ASP A 29 -4.51 15.56 15.68
C ASP A 29 -5.05 14.34 14.90
N ARG A 30 -4.30 13.23 14.94
CA ARG A 30 -4.64 12.02 14.18
C ARG A 30 -6.03 11.48 14.51
N ASP A 31 -6.37 11.40 15.78
CA ASP A 31 -7.65 10.83 16.24
C ASP A 31 -8.82 11.68 15.77
N SER A 32 -8.70 12.98 15.82
CA SER A 32 -9.70 13.93 15.30
C SER A 32 -9.89 13.78 13.79
N ARG A 33 -8.79 13.60 13.03
CA ARG A 33 -8.90 13.35 11.58
C ARG A 33 -9.63 12.04 11.26
N TYR A 34 -9.34 10.96 11.97
CA TYR A 34 -10.03 9.68 11.75
C TYR A 34 -11.47 9.71 12.25
N ARG A 35 -11.78 10.35 13.37
CA ARG A 35 -13.16 10.58 13.82
C ARG A 35 -13.98 11.30 12.75
N ARG A 36 -13.44 12.41 12.21
CA ARG A 36 -14.06 13.13 11.09
C ARG A 36 -14.22 12.24 9.85
N ALA A 37 -13.24 11.39 9.51
CA ALA A 37 -13.35 10.47 8.39
C ALA A 37 -14.52 9.49 8.58
N HIS A 38 -14.69 8.91 9.78
CA HIS A 38 -15.82 8.05 10.09
C HIS A 38 -17.17 8.76 9.92
N GLU A 39 -17.30 10.00 10.41
CA GLU A 39 -18.52 10.82 10.30
C GLU A 39 -18.84 11.15 8.83
N VAL A 40 -17.83 11.57 8.07
CA VAL A 40 -17.99 11.89 6.64
C VAL A 40 -18.38 10.65 5.85
N VAL A 41 -17.69 9.51 6.05
CA VAL A 41 -18.01 8.26 5.35
C VAL A 41 -19.43 7.82 5.67
N ALA A 42 -19.82 7.81 6.95
CA ALA A 42 -21.18 7.43 7.34
C ALA A 42 -22.25 8.34 6.74
N THR A 43 -22.00 9.65 6.70
CA THR A 43 -22.92 10.62 6.10
C THR A 43 -23.05 10.41 4.60
N VAL A 44 -21.95 10.24 3.90
CA VAL A 44 -21.95 10.05 2.44
C VAL A 44 -22.58 8.70 2.06
N GLU A 45 -22.31 7.63 2.80
CA GLU A 45 -22.96 6.33 2.59
C GLU A 45 -24.48 6.43 2.73
N ARG A 46 -24.97 7.14 3.76
CA ARG A 46 -26.40 7.38 3.96
C ARG A 46 -27.00 8.15 2.78
N LEU A 47 -26.37 9.24 2.35
CA LEU A 47 -26.84 10.05 1.21
C LEU A 47 -26.90 9.24 -0.08
N TRP A 48 -25.91 8.39 -0.36
CA TRP A 48 -25.93 7.52 -1.53
C TRP A 48 -27.03 6.46 -1.46
N THR A 49 -27.32 5.96 -0.28
CA THR A 49 -28.40 4.99 -0.07
C THR A 49 -29.77 5.64 -0.25
N GLU A 50 -29.97 6.83 0.33
CA GLU A 50 -31.22 7.60 0.20
C GLU A 50 -31.48 8.05 -1.24
N ALA A 51 -30.45 8.42 -1.99
CA ALA A 51 -30.57 8.83 -3.39
C ALA A 51 -31.04 7.71 -4.33
N GLY A 52 -30.78 6.43 -4.00
CA GLY A 52 -31.34 5.26 -4.67
C GLY A 52 -31.00 5.06 -6.16
N THR A 53 -30.18 5.93 -6.75
CA THR A 53 -29.97 6.02 -8.21
C THR A 53 -28.70 5.31 -8.71
N SER A 54 -27.86 4.80 -7.82
CA SER A 54 -26.62 4.15 -8.20
C SER A 54 -26.82 2.64 -8.48
N PRO A 55 -26.36 2.10 -9.62
CA PRO A 55 -26.48 0.68 -9.93
C PRO A 55 -25.71 -0.24 -8.97
N GLN A 56 -24.82 0.30 -8.15
CA GLN A 56 -24.06 -0.45 -7.13
C GLN A 56 -24.45 -0.09 -5.68
N GLY A 57 -25.52 0.74 -5.49
CA GLY A 57 -25.90 1.32 -4.21
C GLY A 57 -24.95 2.47 -3.82
N ARG A 58 -23.76 2.18 -3.35
CA ARG A 58 -22.68 3.14 -3.09
C ARG A 58 -21.43 2.83 -3.91
N PRO A 59 -20.57 3.81 -4.21
CA PRO A 59 -19.23 3.56 -4.73
C PRO A 59 -18.43 2.62 -3.83
N ALA A 60 -17.46 1.90 -4.39
CA ALA A 60 -16.53 1.13 -3.59
C ALA A 60 -15.68 2.09 -2.73
N ILE A 61 -15.53 1.77 -1.46
CA ILE A 61 -14.67 2.52 -0.54
C ILE A 61 -13.32 1.85 -0.46
N VAL A 62 -12.27 2.61 -0.73
CA VAL A 62 -10.87 2.19 -0.61
C VAL A 62 -10.21 2.98 0.51
N GLN A 63 -9.28 2.37 1.22
CA GLN A 63 -8.54 2.98 2.31
C GLN A 63 -7.08 2.53 2.26
N ALA A 64 -6.14 3.37 2.73
CA ALA A 64 -4.70 3.09 2.68
C ALA A 64 -3.96 3.42 3.99
N GLY A 65 -4.66 3.49 5.13
CA GLY A 65 -4.06 3.85 6.41
C GLY A 65 -3.49 2.66 7.16
N GLY A 66 -2.18 2.68 7.44
CA GLY A 66 -1.49 1.65 8.23
C GLY A 66 -1.58 1.82 9.75
N SER A 67 -2.08 2.96 10.27
CA SER A 67 -2.25 3.19 11.72
C SER A 67 -3.37 2.35 12.31
N ALA A 68 -3.44 2.25 13.65
CA ALA A 68 -4.52 1.52 14.33
C ALA A 68 -5.91 2.04 13.92
N GLU A 69 -6.10 3.37 13.89
CA GLU A 69 -7.34 4.02 13.44
C GLU A 69 -7.61 3.78 11.96
N GLY A 70 -6.56 3.78 11.12
CA GLY A 70 -6.67 3.47 9.70
C GLY A 70 -7.13 2.03 9.46
N ARG A 71 -6.53 1.07 10.14
CA ARG A 71 -6.93 -0.35 10.09
C ARG A 71 -8.35 -0.57 10.60
N ARG A 72 -8.77 0.17 11.63
CA ARG A 72 -10.13 0.15 12.14
C ARG A 72 -11.12 0.70 11.11
N LEU A 73 -10.89 1.90 10.56
CA LEU A 73 -11.73 2.49 9.52
C LEU A 73 -11.83 1.56 8.30
N ALA A 74 -10.71 0.97 7.90
CA ALA A 74 -10.65 0.00 6.81
C ALA A 74 -11.55 -1.21 7.08
N GLY A 75 -11.39 -1.89 8.20
CA GLY A 75 -12.21 -3.05 8.56
C GLY A 75 -13.70 -2.70 8.67
N GLU A 76 -14.04 -1.57 9.29
CA GLU A 76 -15.43 -1.16 9.50
C GLU A 76 -16.14 -0.73 8.20
N ARG A 77 -15.42 -0.10 7.25
CA ARG A 77 -16.06 0.61 6.12
C ARG A 77 -15.54 0.28 4.73
N ALA A 78 -14.27 -0.09 4.57
CA ALA A 78 -13.69 -0.24 3.23
C ALA A 78 -14.13 -1.53 2.52
N ASP A 79 -14.18 -1.47 1.19
CA ASP A 79 -14.31 -2.65 0.32
C ASP A 79 -12.95 -3.16 -0.12
N ALA A 80 -11.93 -2.28 -0.17
CA ALA A 80 -10.53 -2.65 -0.43
C ALA A 80 -9.57 -1.79 0.40
N VAL A 81 -8.41 -2.35 0.71
CA VAL A 81 -7.34 -1.69 1.46
C VAL A 81 -6.04 -1.85 0.72
N PHE A 82 -5.41 -0.73 0.37
CA PHE A 82 -4.06 -0.72 -0.14
C PHE A 82 -3.07 -0.67 1.03
N THR A 83 -2.08 -1.57 1.05
CA THR A 83 -1.09 -1.62 2.14
C THR A 83 0.35 -1.52 1.60
N ALA A 84 1.27 -1.10 2.46
CA ALA A 84 2.68 -0.91 2.16
C ALA A 84 3.56 -1.73 3.11
N GLU A 85 3.22 -2.99 3.31
CA GLU A 85 3.97 -3.88 4.19
C GLU A 85 5.19 -4.44 3.46
N MET A 86 6.37 -4.32 4.09
CA MET A 86 7.65 -4.71 3.49
C MET A 86 7.99 -6.19 3.66
N THR A 87 7.30 -6.89 4.57
CA THR A 87 7.54 -8.31 4.86
C THR A 87 6.24 -9.09 4.92
N LEU A 88 6.32 -10.39 4.65
CA LEU A 88 5.18 -11.30 4.76
C LEU A 88 4.57 -11.28 6.17
N ASP A 89 5.39 -11.31 7.22
CA ASP A 89 4.90 -11.30 8.61
C ASP A 89 4.14 -10.02 8.95
N ALA A 90 4.64 -8.85 8.50
CA ALA A 90 3.94 -7.58 8.68
C ALA A 90 2.61 -7.55 7.91
N ALA A 91 2.57 -8.14 6.72
CA ALA A 91 1.35 -8.25 5.92
C ALA A 91 0.32 -9.20 6.55
N LEU A 92 0.75 -10.34 7.09
CA LEU A 92 -0.10 -11.26 7.85
C LEU A 92 -0.74 -10.58 9.06
N GLU A 93 0.03 -9.81 9.83
CA GLU A 93 -0.49 -9.07 10.97
C GLU A 93 -1.47 -7.97 10.53
N HIS A 94 -1.16 -7.22 9.48
CA HIS A 94 -2.06 -6.21 8.93
C HIS A 94 -3.38 -6.83 8.47
N TYR A 95 -3.30 -7.91 7.71
CA TYR A 95 -4.45 -8.68 7.22
C TYR A 95 -5.33 -9.13 8.38
N ARG A 96 -4.75 -9.81 9.37
CA ARG A 96 -5.46 -10.30 10.55
C ARG A 96 -6.22 -9.17 11.27
N VAL A 97 -5.55 -8.06 11.57
CA VAL A 97 -6.12 -6.93 12.30
C VAL A 97 -7.28 -6.29 11.54
N VAL A 98 -7.16 -6.06 10.24
CA VAL A 98 -8.24 -5.47 9.44
C VAL A 98 -9.44 -6.41 9.35
N LYS A 99 -9.21 -7.72 9.13
CA LYS A 99 -10.30 -8.72 9.09
C LYS A 99 -11.02 -8.83 10.45
N GLU A 100 -10.30 -8.76 11.57
CA GLU A 100 -10.91 -8.71 12.91
C GLU A 100 -11.79 -7.47 13.11
N HIS A 101 -11.35 -6.29 12.65
CA HIS A 101 -12.19 -5.10 12.70
C HIS A 101 -13.46 -5.25 11.84
N ALA A 102 -13.36 -5.90 10.68
CA ALA A 102 -14.53 -6.19 9.86
C ALA A 102 -15.54 -7.08 10.62
N VAL A 103 -15.07 -8.17 11.22
CA VAL A 103 -15.92 -9.07 12.01
C VAL A 103 -16.57 -8.36 13.20
N ARG A 104 -15.81 -7.56 13.95
CA ARG A 104 -16.35 -6.75 15.08
C ARG A 104 -17.42 -5.75 14.64
N ALA A 105 -17.34 -5.27 13.39
CA ALA A 105 -18.34 -4.40 12.78
C ALA A 105 -19.54 -5.15 12.16
N GLY A 106 -19.64 -6.47 12.37
CA GLY A 106 -20.73 -7.31 11.84
C GLY A 106 -20.60 -7.61 10.33
N ARG A 107 -19.41 -7.43 9.75
CA ARG A 107 -19.12 -7.72 8.36
C ARG A 107 -18.46 -9.10 8.21
N ARG A 108 -18.57 -9.71 7.04
CA ARG A 108 -17.78 -10.91 6.73
C ARG A 108 -16.32 -10.52 6.44
N PRO A 109 -15.34 -11.37 6.75
CA PRO A 109 -13.95 -11.14 6.34
C PRO A 109 -13.78 -10.87 4.84
N SER A 110 -14.57 -11.54 4.01
CA SER A 110 -14.59 -11.37 2.54
C SER A 110 -15.19 -10.05 2.05
N ASP A 111 -15.79 -9.24 2.93
CA ASP A 111 -16.34 -7.93 2.54
C ASP A 111 -15.29 -6.83 2.40
N VAL A 112 -14.03 -7.10 2.75
CA VAL A 112 -12.90 -6.20 2.58
C VAL A 112 -11.71 -6.94 1.99
N SER A 113 -11.20 -6.49 0.85
CA SER A 113 -10.02 -7.07 0.18
C SER A 113 -8.76 -6.34 0.56
N ILE A 114 -7.75 -7.05 1.02
CA ILE A 114 -6.44 -6.51 1.40
C ILE A 114 -5.49 -6.65 0.22
N LEU A 115 -4.94 -5.53 -0.24
CA LEU A 115 -4.16 -5.43 -1.48
C LEU A 115 -2.77 -4.85 -1.19
N PRO A 116 -1.78 -5.66 -0.79
CA PRO A 116 -0.40 -5.20 -0.67
C PRO A 116 0.14 -4.68 -2.01
N GLY A 117 0.94 -3.61 -1.94
CA GLY A 117 1.62 -3.04 -3.09
C GLY A 117 2.95 -3.70 -3.36
N PHE A 118 3.24 -4.00 -4.62
CA PHE A 118 4.56 -4.42 -5.09
C PHE A 118 4.99 -3.60 -6.30
N ALA A 119 6.21 -3.08 -6.27
CA ALA A 119 6.88 -2.62 -7.48
C ALA A 119 7.50 -3.83 -8.20
N LEU A 120 7.47 -3.80 -9.53
CA LEU A 120 7.91 -4.91 -10.35
C LEU A 120 8.94 -4.46 -11.37
N VAL A 121 10.05 -5.20 -11.46
CA VAL A 121 11.03 -5.12 -12.57
C VAL A 121 11.17 -6.52 -13.13
N ILE A 122 10.58 -6.77 -14.29
CA ILE A 122 10.43 -8.11 -14.86
C ILE A 122 11.26 -8.21 -16.14
N ALA A 123 12.07 -9.26 -16.24
CA ALA A 123 12.79 -9.58 -17.49
C ALA A 123 12.87 -11.11 -17.69
N ALA A 124 13.35 -11.54 -18.88
CA ALA A 124 13.41 -12.95 -19.20
C ALA A 124 14.37 -13.76 -18.31
N THR A 125 15.39 -13.11 -17.77
CA THR A 125 16.35 -13.72 -16.85
C THR A 125 16.55 -12.86 -15.61
N GLU A 126 16.97 -13.48 -14.49
CA GLU A 126 17.32 -12.77 -13.24
C GLU A 126 18.39 -11.70 -13.48
N ARG A 127 19.38 -12.00 -14.33
CA ARG A 127 20.46 -11.06 -14.66
C ARG A 127 19.92 -9.83 -15.38
N GLU A 128 19.11 -10.02 -16.41
CA GLU A 128 18.50 -8.91 -17.15
C GLU A 128 17.60 -8.05 -16.28
N ALA A 129 16.84 -8.69 -15.35
CA ALA A 129 16.01 -7.95 -14.40
C ALA A 129 16.85 -7.08 -13.44
N ILE A 130 17.99 -7.60 -12.97
CA ILE A 130 18.92 -6.84 -12.11
C ILE A 130 19.52 -5.68 -12.90
N ASP A 131 19.98 -5.92 -14.14
CA ASP A 131 20.56 -4.87 -15.00
C ASP A 131 19.51 -3.78 -15.33
N ALA A 132 18.25 -4.17 -15.55
CA ALA A 132 17.15 -3.23 -15.79
C ALA A 132 16.85 -2.39 -14.52
N PHE A 133 16.85 -3.01 -13.35
CA PHE A 133 16.67 -2.32 -12.08
C PHE A 133 17.80 -1.32 -11.81
N ASP A 134 19.05 -1.73 -12.00
CA ASP A 134 20.21 -0.85 -11.83
C ASP A 134 20.17 0.33 -12.82
N ALA A 135 19.79 0.09 -14.08
CA ALA A 135 19.62 1.13 -15.07
C ALA A 135 18.45 2.08 -14.75
N TRP A 136 17.40 1.57 -14.13
CA TRP A 136 16.27 2.38 -13.69
C TRP A 136 16.64 3.26 -12.49
N GLU A 137 17.33 2.71 -11.48
CA GLU A 137 17.83 3.50 -10.34
C GLU A 137 18.77 4.63 -10.79
N ALA A 138 19.65 4.34 -11.76
CA ALA A 138 20.59 5.32 -12.30
C ALA A 138 19.92 6.50 -13.06
N ARG A 139 18.67 6.34 -13.50
CA ARG A 139 17.90 7.39 -14.19
C ARG A 139 17.12 8.29 -13.23
N GLY A 140 16.94 7.86 -11.98
CA GLY A 140 16.25 8.65 -10.96
C GLY A 140 16.97 9.99 -10.71
N PRO A 141 16.25 11.05 -10.29
CA PRO A 141 16.89 12.28 -9.87
C PRO A 141 17.93 12.00 -8.77
N VAL A 142 19.10 12.58 -8.88
CA VAL A 142 20.15 12.46 -7.86
C VAL A 142 19.57 12.88 -6.50
N GLY A 143 19.74 12.01 -5.49
CA GLY A 143 19.22 12.26 -4.15
C GLY A 143 17.74 11.96 -3.92
N TYR A 144 16.94 11.69 -4.95
CA TYR A 144 15.49 11.47 -4.79
C TYR A 144 15.14 10.39 -3.78
N THR A 145 15.80 9.22 -3.85
CA THR A 145 15.57 8.12 -2.89
C THR A 145 16.05 8.49 -1.49
N GLN A 146 17.16 9.22 -1.38
CA GLN A 146 17.68 9.74 -0.10
C GLN A 146 16.71 10.73 0.51
N ASP A 147 16.20 11.69 -0.27
CA ASP A 147 15.23 12.70 0.19
C ASP A 147 13.94 12.03 0.68
N ARG A 148 13.45 11.02 -0.05
CA ARG A 148 12.27 10.27 0.40
C ARG A 148 12.51 9.50 1.69
N LEU A 149 13.62 8.78 1.79
CA LEU A 149 13.97 8.04 3.01
C LEU A 149 14.20 9.01 4.17
N SER A 150 14.82 10.18 3.92
CA SER A 150 14.98 11.26 4.90
C SER A 150 13.61 11.73 5.42
N GLY A 151 12.65 11.96 4.53
CA GLY A 151 11.28 12.31 4.90
C GLY A 151 10.58 11.23 5.71
N ILE A 152 10.77 9.95 5.37
CA ILE A 152 10.21 8.83 6.12
C ILE A 152 10.84 8.71 7.52
N LEU A 153 12.16 8.80 7.62
CA LEU A 153 12.90 8.64 8.87
C LEU A 153 12.91 9.91 9.73
N GLY A 154 12.66 11.08 9.14
CA GLY A 154 12.75 12.38 9.81
C GLY A 154 14.17 12.75 10.17
N VAL A 155 15.16 12.27 9.41
CA VAL A 155 16.59 12.59 9.54
C VAL A 155 17.17 12.74 8.14
N ASP A 156 18.23 13.54 8.02
CA ASP A 156 18.95 13.66 6.75
C ASP A 156 19.79 12.40 6.50
N VAL A 157 19.30 11.52 5.63
CA VAL A 157 19.98 10.28 5.25
C VAL A 157 21.33 10.54 4.56
N GLY A 158 21.49 11.72 3.92
CA GLY A 158 22.75 12.10 3.31
C GLY A 158 23.91 12.29 4.30
N THR A 159 23.60 12.43 5.61
CA THR A 159 24.61 12.54 6.68
C THR A 159 24.98 11.20 7.31
N LEU A 160 24.27 10.11 6.94
CA LEU A 160 24.52 8.78 7.49
C LEU A 160 25.61 8.04 6.71
N ASP A 161 26.31 7.14 7.40
CA ASP A 161 27.20 6.18 6.74
C ASP A 161 26.37 5.19 5.93
N LEU A 162 26.50 5.24 4.61
CA LEU A 162 25.73 4.40 3.69
C LEU A 162 26.06 2.90 3.85
N ASP A 163 27.25 2.56 4.30
CA ASP A 163 27.72 1.18 4.43
C ASP A 163 27.57 0.63 5.86
N ALA A 164 26.95 1.41 6.75
CA ALA A 164 26.56 1.00 8.11
C ALA A 164 25.05 0.78 8.23
N PRO A 165 24.57 -0.02 9.20
CA PRO A 165 23.17 -0.09 9.58
C PRO A 165 22.62 1.25 10.07
N LEU A 166 21.30 1.39 10.12
CA LEU A 166 20.66 2.59 10.72
C LEU A 166 21.17 2.79 12.16
N PRO A 167 21.61 4.01 12.53
CA PRO A 167 21.98 4.34 13.90
C PRO A 167 20.93 3.91 14.93
N ALA A 168 21.37 3.47 16.11
CA ALA A 168 20.48 2.94 17.14
C ALA A 168 19.43 3.96 17.63
N GLU A 169 19.77 5.23 17.63
CA GLU A 169 18.90 6.36 18.00
C GLU A 169 17.77 6.61 17.00
N ILE A 170 17.86 6.10 15.76
CA ILE A 170 16.76 6.14 14.80
C ILE A 170 15.78 5.01 15.13
N GLY A 171 14.96 5.20 16.16
CA GLY A 171 13.96 4.24 16.58
C GLY A 171 12.73 4.20 15.68
N GLU A 172 11.85 3.24 15.91
CA GLU A 172 10.56 3.13 15.23
C GLU A 172 9.68 4.35 15.50
N VAL A 173 9.75 4.88 16.73
CA VAL A 173 9.05 6.09 17.15
C VAL A 173 10.03 7.26 17.15
N PRO A 174 9.72 8.41 16.52
CA PRO A 174 10.57 9.59 16.58
C PRO A 174 10.53 10.23 17.98
N ALA A 175 11.51 11.08 18.28
CA ALA A 175 11.57 11.80 19.56
C ALA A 175 10.34 12.68 19.82
N ASP A 176 9.80 13.32 18.76
CA ASP A 176 8.54 14.05 18.80
C ASP A 176 7.52 13.43 17.85
N PRO A 177 6.72 12.45 18.32
CA PRO A 177 5.75 11.79 17.48
C PRO A 177 4.52 12.66 17.17
N VAL A 178 4.25 13.68 17.96
CA VAL A 178 3.07 14.56 17.78
C VAL A 178 3.27 15.47 16.57
N ASN A 179 4.45 16.08 16.47
CA ASN A 179 4.79 17.01 15.40
C ASN A 179 5.55 16.35 14.24
N PHE A 180 5.60 15.02 14.18
CA PHE A 180 6.32 14.34 13.12
C PHE A 180 5.60 14.52 11.76
N PRO A 181 6.28 15.05 10.74
CA PRO A 181 5.64 15.52 9.50
C PRO A 181 5.21 14.37 8.56
N ALA A 182 5.60 13.13 8.86
CA ALA A 182 5.34 11.97 8.03
C ALA A 182 4.48 10.90 8.74
N SER A 183 4.22 9.80 8.07
CA SER A 183 3.49 8.67 8.64
C SER A 183 4.34 7.92 9.67
N LEU A 184 3.92 7.93 10.94
CA LEU A 184 4.58 7.18 12.02
C LEU A 184 4.56 5.67 11.76
N SER A 185 3.46 5.14 11.21
CA SER A 185 3.36 3.71 10.89
C SER A 185 4.34 3.33 9.79
N PHE A 186 4.49 4.19 8.79
CA PHE A 186 5.43 3.96 7.68
C PHE A 186 6.89 4.02 8.16
N ARG A 187 7.22 5.00 9.03
CA ARG A 187 8.53 5.06 9.69
C ARG A 187 8.82 3.79 10.49
N ALA A 188 7.89 3.38 11.35
CA ALA A 188 8.05 2.19 12.18
C ALA A 188 8.30 0.94 11.33
N THR A 189 7.52 0.75 10.26
CA THR A 189 7.70 -0.36 9.32
C THR A 189 9.08 -0.31 8.65
N THR A 190 9.53 0.87 8.21
CA THR A 190 10.84 1.06 7.57
C THR A 190 12.00 0.71 8.51
N VAL A 191 11.99 1.24 9.73
CA VAL A 191 13.04 0.99 10.72
C VAL A 191 13.08 -0.48 11.13
N ARG A 192 11.92 -1.08 11.35
CA ARG A 192 11.80 -2.51 11.67
C ARG A 192 12.35 -3.37 10.55
N PHE A 193 11.93 -3.14 9.32
CA PHE A 193 12.42 -3.85 8.14
C PHE A 193 13.95 -3.80 8.02
N ALA A 194 14.54 -2.60 8.18
CA ALA A 194 15.98 -2.44 8.12
C ALA A 194 16.72 -3.28 9.19
N ARG A 195 16.19 -3.28 10.43
CA ARG A 195 16.79 -3.97 11.56
C ARG A 195 16.63 -5.49 11.49
N GLU A 196 15.42 -5.97 11.17
CA GLU A 196 15.16 -7.41 11.05
C GLU A 196 15.98 -8.07 9.94
N ARG A 197 16.29 -7.31 8.88
CA ARG A 197 17.11 -7.77 7.76
C ARG A 197 18.60 -7.44 7.89
N GLY A 198 19.00 -6.68 8.91
CA GLY A 198 20.38 -6.24 9.10
C GLY A 198 20.90 -5.36 7.97
N LEU A 199 20.03 -4.56 7.34
CA LEU A 199 20.37 -3.77 6.16
C LEU A 199 21.26 -2.58 6.52
N THR A 200 22.27 -2.32 5.68
CA THR A 200 22.95 -1.03 5.62
C THR A 200 21.99 0.04 5.07
N VAL A 201 22.34 1.32 5.28
CA VAL A 201 21.57 2.44 4.72
C VAL A 201 21.49 2.34 3.19
N ARG A 202 22.57 1.92 2.52
CA ARG A 202 22.62 1.69 1.07
C ARG A 202 21.63 0.61 0.62
N GLU A 203 21.61 -0.52 1.30
CA GLU A 203 20.69 -1.61 1.00
C GLU A 203 19.23 -1.23 1.29
N LEU A 204 19.00 -0.44 2.34
CA LEU A 204 17.69 0.09 2.65
C LEU A 204 17.19 1.06 1.57
N LEU A 205 18.04 1.98 1.10
CA LEU A 205 17.73 2.86 -0.03
C LEU A 205 17.32 2.07 -1.26
N ARG A 206 18.10 1.02 -1.58
CA ARG A 206 17.83 0.15 -2.72
C ARG A 206 16.52 -0.64 -2.57
N ALA A 207 16.25 -1.20 -1.38
CA ALA A 207 15.02 -1.96 -1.12
C ALA A 207 13.76 -1.10 -1.21
N TYR A 208 13.88 0.19 -0.88
CA TYR A 208 12.75 1.13 -0.94
C TYR A 208 12.54 1.72 -2.33
N GLY A 209 13.56 1.81 -3.19
CA GLY A 209 13.49 2.25 -4.59
C GLY A 209 12.66 3.51 -4.84
N GLY A 210 12.48 4.36 -3.85
CA GLY A 210 11.62 5.54 -3.92
C GLY A 210 10.11 5.28 -3.82
N TYR A 211 9.64 4.03 -3.86
CA TYR A 211 8.20 3.70 -3.81
C TYR A 211 7.67 3.42 -2.40
N GLY A 212 8.53 2.98 -1.47
CA GLY A 212 8.11 2.56 -0.14
C GLY A 212 7.25 1.29 -0.13
N HIS A 213 7.41 0.46 -1.14
CA HIS A 213 6.81 -0.86 -1.27
C HIS A 213 7.90 -1.88 -1.60
N PRO A 214 7.69 -3.17 -1.28
CA PRO A 214 8.60 -4.21 -1.71
C PRO A 214 8.75 -4.19 -3.24
N ILE A 215 9.98 -4.40 -3.70
CA ILE A 215 10.28 -4.50 -5.12
C ILE A 215 10.59 -5.96 -5.44
N ILE A 216 9.91 -6.51 -6.44
CA ILE A 216 10.25 -7.83 -6.99
C ILE A 216 11.04 -7.58 -8.28
N VAL A 217 12.31 -7.96 -8.24
CA VAL A 217 13.21 -7.94 -9.40
C VAL A 217 13.46 -9.37 -9.82
N GLY A 218 13.12 -9.75 -11.04
CA GLY A 218 13.33 -11.13 -11.50
C GLY A 218 12.47 -11.55 -12.67
N THR A 219 12.40 -12.87 -12.88
CA THR A 219 11.63 -13.47 -13.96
C THR A 219 10.12 -13.46 -13.70
N PRO A 220 9.26 -13.69 -14.71
CA PRO A 220 7.83 -13.88 -14.51
C PRO A 220 7.49 -14.94 -13.47
N GLU A 221 8.24 -16.05 -13.43
CA GLU A 221 8.07 -17.13 -12.46
C GLU A 221 8.31 -16.65 -11.03
N ARG A 222 9.40 -15.89 -10.82
CA ARG A 222 9.73 -15.32 -9.51
C ARG A 222 8.63 -14.38 -9.00
N VAL A 223 8.10 -13.53 -9.89
CA VAL A 223 6.96 -12.67 -9.54
C VAL A 223 5.74 -13.51 -9.17
N ALA A 224 5.39 -14.49 -10.02
CA ALA A 224 4.25 -15.37 -9.76
C ALA A 224 4.42 -16.18 -8.46
N ASP A 225 5.64 -16.63 -8.14
CA ASP A 225 5.96 -17.37 -6.91
C ASP A 225 5.74 -16.48 -5.67
N THR A 226 6.28 -15.26 -5.68
CA THR A 226 6.12 -14.32 -4.57
C THR A 226 4.66 -13.95 -4.33
N LEU A 227 3.91 -13.64 -5.39
CA LEU A 227 2.48 -13.31 -5.28
C LEU A 227 1.67 -14.52 -4.78
N SER A 228 2.01 -15.74 -5.26
CA SER A 228 1.36 -16.97 -4.80
C SER A 228 1.63 -17.24 -3.33
N GLU A 229 2.87 -17.07 -2.88
CA GLU A 229 3.27 -17.24 -1.47
C GLU A 229 2.43 -16.32 -0.55
N TRP A 230 2.38 -15.03 -0.84
CA TRP A 230 1.64 -14.06 -0.03
C TRP A 230 0.14 -14.34 0.00
N PHE A 231 -0.44 -14.70 -1.15
CA PHE A 231 -1.86 -15.04 -1.26
C PHE A 231 -2.20 -16.31 -0.48
N LEU A 232 -1.44 -17.39 -0.68
CA LEU A 232 -1.68 -18.68 -0.02
C LEU A 232 -1.39 -18.64 1.48
N ALA A 233 -0.46 -17.81 1.93
CA ALA A 233 -0.22 -17.58 3.35
C ALA A 233 -1.37 -16.81 4.04
N GLY A 234 -2.29 -16.19 3.29
CA GLY A 234 -3.37 -15.38 3.85
C GLY A 234 -2.92 -13.97 4.25
N ALA A 235 -1.93 -13.43 3.55
CA ALA A 235 -1.45 -12.05 3.73
C ALA A 235 -2.11 -11.05 2.75
N ALA A 236 -2.83 -11.56 1.74
CA ALA A 236 -3.43 -10.76 0.68
C ALA A 236 -4.70 -11.43 0.12
N ASP A 237 -5.66 -10.62 -0.33
CA ASP A 237 -6.79 -11.05 -1.18
C ASP A 237 -6.53 -10.72 -2.67
N GLY A 238 -5.49 -9.99 -2.96
CA GLY A 238 -5.03 -9.53 -4.26
C GLY A 238 -3.87 -8.55 -4.09
N PHE A 239 -3.48 -7.86 -5.15
CA PHE A 239 -2.28 -7.01 -5.12
C PHE A 239 -2.49 -5.71 -5.88
N ASN A 240 -1.84 -4.63 -5.45
CA ASN A 240 -1.58 -3.45 -6.23
C ASN A 240 -0.19 -3.57 -6.86
N LEU A 241 -0.14 -3.80 -8.17
CA LEU A 241 1.11 -4.01 -8.89
C LEU A 241 1.51 -2.72 -9.62
N MET A 242 2.76 -2.33 -9.46
CA MET A 242 3.36 -1.12 -10.02
C MET A 242 4.52 -1.52 -10.96
N PRO A 243 4.24 -1.76 -12.25
CA PRO A 243 5.29 -2.01 -13.23
C PRO A 243 6.23 -0.81 -13.34
N ASP A 244 7.51 -1.08 -13.58
CA ASP A 244 8.59 -0.08 -13.68
C ASP A 244 8.40 0.87 -14.86
N VAL A 245 7.99 0.34 -16.02
CA VAL A 245 7.80 1.09 -17.27
C VAL A 245 6.43 0.79 -17.88
N LEU A 246 5.77 1.83 -18.38
CA LEU A 246 4.52 1.68 -19.11
C LEU A 246 4.73 2.07 -20.59
N PRO A 247 4.18 1.30 -21.56
CA PRO A 247 3.30 0.14 -21.35
C PRO A 247 4.02 -1.19 -21.13
N ASP A 248 5.34 -1.30 -21.39
CA ASP A 248 6.07 -2.55 -21.55
C ASP A 248 6.02 -3.44 -20.29
N GLY A 249 6.31 -2.91 -19.11
CA GLY A 249 6.24 -3.68 -17.86
C GLY A 249 4.82 -4.18 -17.54
N LEU A 250 3.78 -3.42 -17.92
CA LEU A 250 2.40 -3.88 -17.81
C LEU A 250 2.10 -5.00 -18.82
N THR A 251 2.61 -4.89 -20.03
CA THR A 251 2.47 -5.93 -21.07
C THR A 251 3.11 -7.24 -20.60
N THR A 252 4.35 -7.18 -20.11
CA THR A 252 5.05 -8.35 -19.54
C THR A 252 4.28 -8.98 -18.38
N LEU A 253 3.74 -8.17 -17.47
CA LEU A 253 2.90 -8.66 -16.38
C LEU A 253 1.67 -9.42 -16.89
N VAL A 254 0.98 -8.86 -17.88
CA VAL A 254 -0.25 -9.44 -18.43
C VAL A 254 0.02 -10.69 -19.25
N ASP A 255 1.06 -10.69 -20.07
CA ASP A 255 1.33 -11.74 -21.05
C ASP A 255 2.14 -12.90 -20.47
N GLU A 256 2.93 -12.67 -19.41
CA GLU A 256 3.85 -13.68 -18.89
C GLU A 256 3.53 -14.08 -17.43
N VAL A 257 3.17 -13.14 -16.55
CA VAL A 257 2.89 -13.47 -15.13
C VAL A 257 1.46 -13.94 -14.90
N LEU A 258 0.45 -13.24 -15.47
CA LEU A 258 -0.95 -13.64 -15.26
C LEU A 258 -1.28 -15.04 -15.77
N PRO A 259 -0.73 -15.54 -16.90
CA PRO A 259 -0.92 -16.93 -17.29
C PRO A 259 -0.40 -17.94 -16.27
N LEU A 260 0.73 -17.67 -15.61
CA LEU A 260 1.26 -18.51 -14.54
C LEU A 260 0.33 -18.58 -13.34
N LEU A 261 -0.19 -17.41 -12.91
CA LEU A 261 -1.15 -17.36 -11.81
C LEU A 261 -2.49 -18.06 -12.16
N ARG A 262 -2.94 -17.94 -13.41
CA ARG A 262 -4.13 -18.66 -13.90
C ARG A 262 -3.91 -20.16 -13.93
N ALA A 263 -2.75 -20.63 -14.40
CA ALA A 263 -2.41 -22.06 -14.39
C ALA A 263 -2.36 -22.66 -12.97
N ARG A 264 -2.05 -21.84 -11.95
CA ARG A 264 -2.09 -22.20 -10.53
C ARG A 264 -3.49 -22.11 -9.91
N GLY A 265 -4.51 -21.65 -10.66
CA GLY A 265 -5.86 -21.39 -10.14
C GLY A 265 -5.95 -20.19 -9.17
N LEU A 266 -4.95 -19.29 -9.18
CA LEU A 266 -4.86 -18.15 -8.27
C LEU A 266 -5.32 -16.84 -8.89
N PHE A 267 -5.63 -16.81 -10.18
CA PHE A 267 -6.16 -15.65 -10.86
C PHE A 267 -7.32 -16.02 -11.78
N ARG A 268 -8.34 -15.17 -11.81
CA ARG A 268 -9.56 -15.38 -12.61
C ARG A 268 -9.29 -15.32 -14.10
N HIS A 269 -10.06 -16.08 -14.87
CA HIS A 269 -10.06 -15.99 -16.33
C HIS A 269 -11.02 -14.90 -16.80
N GLU A 270 -12.19 -14.76 -16.16
CA GLU A 270 -13.25 -13.82 -16.50
C GLU A 270 -13.70 -13.01 -15.28
N TYR A 271 -14.30 -11.85 -15.54
CA TYR A 271 -14.94 -11.04 -14.51
C TYR A 271 -16.45 -11.32 -14.49
N GLU A 272 -16.94 -11.94 -13.45
CA GLU A 272 -18.37 -12.31 -13.34
C GLU A 272 -19.24 -11.13 -12.87
N ALA A 273 -18.72 -10.30 -11.97
CA ALA A 273 -19.50 -9.22 -11.40
C ALA A 273 -19.47 -7.95 -12.29
N PRO A 274 -20.63 -7.28 -12.49
CA PRO A 274 -20.72 -6.07 -13.31
C PRO A 274 -20.21 -4.82 -12.59
N THR A 275 -20.14 -4.82 -11.24
CA THR A 275 -19.73 -3.66 -10.44
C THR A 275 -18.32 -3.81 -9.92
N LEU A 276 -17.63 -2.68 -9.66
CA LEU A 276 -16.29 -2.69 -9.06
C LEU A 276 -16.29 -3.43 -7.71
N ARG A 277 -17.24 -3.13 -6.83
CA ARG A 277 -17.33 -3.78 -5.52
C ARG A 277 -17.56 -5.30 -5.62
N GLY A 278 -18.37 -5.73 -6.58
CA GLY A 278 -18.54 -7.16 -6.84
C GLY A 278 -17.25 -7.82 -7.29
N ARG A 279 -16.48 -7.16 -8.14
CA ARG A 279 -15.18 -7.68 -8.64
C ARG A 279 -14.09 -7.74 -7.56
N LEU A 280 -14.18 -6.91 -6.52
CA LEU A 280 -13.26 -6.94 -5.39
C LEU A 280 -13.56 -8.09 -4.42
N ARG A 281 -14.77 -8.66 -4.45
CA ARG A 281 -15.25 -9.68 -3.51
C ARG A 281 -15.27 -11.11 -4.07
N GLY A 282 -15.04 -11.25 -5.37
CA GLY A 282 -15.13 -12.52 -6.07
C GLY A 282 -13.80 -13.10 -6.50
#